data_6a9b49a5302e6ab59e6de2bcaef3e77e
#
_entry.id   6a9b49a5302e6ab59e6de2bcaef3e77e
#
_cell.length_a   1.000
_cell.length_b   1.000
_cell.length_c   1.000
_cell.angle_alpha   90.00
_cell.angle_beta   90.00
_cell.angle_gamma   90.00
#
_symmetry.space_group_name_H-M   'P 1'
#
loop_
_entity.id
_entity.type
_entity.pdbx_description
1 polymer ?
#
loop_
_entity_poly.entity_id
_entity_poly.type
_entity_poly.pdbx_seq_one_letter_code
_entity_poly.pdbx_strand_id
1 'polypeptide(L)'
;MIGGVHPSPVGHAQVISTTTHKTLRGPRGAMLLCGSEHAQALDRAVFPGLQGGPHDHTIAGIAVALHEAAQPGFRDYAAQIVANAKRLAQVLAERGFDLVSGGTDNHLLLIDLTSKGVEGKPAAQGLDRAGLVTNYNTVPYDPRRPFNPSGIRLGTPSVTSRGMGPGEMELIGRWIDEGVQAVKARDEATLDRIAAEVAELATQFPAPGIPLDSL
;
A
#
# COMPACT_ATOMS: atom_id res chain seq x y z
N MET A 1 -0.98 13.52 1.87
CA MET A 1 -0.72 14.82 1.26
C MET A 1 -1.99 15.41 0.65
N ILE A 2 -2.49 14.96 -0.50
CA ILE A 2 -3.69 15.54 -1.16
C ILE A 2 -4.91 15.53 -0.23
N GLY A 3 -5.15 14.46 0.52
CA GLY A 3 -6.21 14.37 1.53
C GLY A 3 -5.96 15.13 2.85
N GLY A 4 -4.87 15.88 2.98
CA GLY A 4 -4.59 16.72 4.15
C GLY A 4 -4.05 16.00 5.40
N VAL A 5 -3.88 14.68 5.38
CA VAL A 5 -3.48 13.87 6.55
C VAL A 5 -1.97 13.61 6.67
N HIS A 6 -1.18 14.17 5.77
CA HIS A 6 0.27 14.05 5.77
C HIS A 6 0.90 15.36 5.25
N PRO A 7 2.07 15.78 5.75
CA PRO A 7 2.72 17.01 5.30
C PRO A 7 2.90 17.08 3.78
N SER A 8 2.73 18.29 3.23
CA SER A 8 2.88 18.53 1.80
C SER A 8 4.34 18.85 1.47
N PRO A 9 4.89 18.35 0.35
CA PRO A 9 6.20 18.76 -0.15
C PRO A 9 6.18 20.13 -0.85
N VAL A 10 4.98 20.70 -1.10
CA VAL A 10 4.83 22.01 -1.73
C VAL A 10 5.46 23.09 -0.86
N GLY A 11 6.34 23.90 -1.42
CA GLY A 11 7.13 24.90 -0.72
C GLY A 11 8.46 24.37 -0.15
N HIS A 12 8.70 23.06 -0.19
CA HIS A 12 9.95 22.42 0.26
C HIS A 12 10.75 21.79 -0.89
N ALA A 13 10.15 21.61 -2.03
CA ALA A 13 10.79 21.06 -3.23
C ALA A 13 10.43 21.91 -4.45
N GLN A 14 11.38 22.11 -5.37
CA GLN A 14 11.21 22.86 -6.60
C GLN A 14 10.39 22.07 -7.63
N VAL A 15 10.58 20.75 -7.64
CA VAL A 15 9.85 19.82 -8.51
C VAL A 15 9.36 18.64 -7.68
N ILE A 16 8.08 18.30 -7.85
CA ILE A 16 7.43 17.19 -7.16
C ILE A 16 6.91 16.23 -8.22
N SER A 17 7.22 14.95 -8.09
CA SER A 17 6.64 13.91 -8.92
C SER A 17 5.68 13.04 -8.11
N THR A 18 4.56 12.65 -8.71
CA THR A 18 3.61 11.71 -8.09
C THR A 18 2.99 10.82 -9.15
N THR A 19 2.70 9.57 -8.77
CA THR A 19 1.94 8.66 -9.63
C THR A 19 0.43 8.88 -9.45
N THR A 20 -0.34 8.61 -10.49
CA THR A 20 -1.80 8.73 -10.48
C THR A 20 -2.52 7.43 -10.12
N HIS A 21 -1.83 6.28 -10.21
CA HIS A 21 -2.42 4.93 -10.12
C HIS A 21 -2.24 4.23 -8.76
N LYS A 22 -1.83 4.95 -7.72
CA LYS A 22 -1.69 4.41 -6.35
C LYS A 22 -2.83 4.93 -5.47
N THR A 23 -2.53 5.66 -4.40
CA THR A 23 -3.57 6.19 -3.49
C THR A 23 -4.55 7.18 -4.15
N LEU A 24 -4.20 7.79 -5.27
CA LEU A 24 -5.14 8.60 -6.08
C LEU A 24 -6.19 7.76 -6.81
N ARG A 25 -6.01 6.44 -6.91
CA ARG A 25 -6.93 5.50 -7.56
C ARG A 25 -7.24 5.78 -9.03
N GLY A 26 -6.33 6.49 -9.71
CA GLY A 26 -6.44 6.78 -11.14
C GLY A 26 -5.77 5.74 -12.02
N PRO A 27 -5.79 5.93 -13.34
CA PRO A 27 -5.07 5.07 -14.29
C PRO A 27 -3.56 5.24 -14.17
N ARG A 28 -2.81 4.34 -14.78
CA ARG A 28 -1.35 4.42 -14.83
C ARG A 28 -0.89 5.70 -15.49
N GLY A 29 -0.08 6.45 -14.76
CA GLY A 29 0.47 7.73 -15.17
C GLY A 29 1.18 8.40 -14.01
N ALA A 30 1.68 9.60 -14.29
CA ALA A 30 2.33 10.45 -13.31
C ALA A 30 2.04 11.92 -13.60
N MET A 31 2.26 12.75 -12.58
CA MET A 31 2.23 14.21 -12.70
C MET A 31 3.54 14.77 -12.19
N LEU A 32 4.00 15.84 -12.83
CA LEU A 32 5.06 16.70 -12.35
C LEU A 32 4.44 18.04 -11.94
N LEU A 33 4.80 18.51 -10.77
CA LEU A 33 4.34 19.77 -10.20
C LEU A 33 5.57 20.64 -9.92
N CYS A 34 5.53 21.90 -10.34
CA CYS A 34 6.65 22.82 -10.13
C CYS A 34 6.20 24.28 -10.09
N GLY A 35 7.08 25.17 -9.71
CA GLY A 35 6.90 26.59 -9.95
C GLY A 35 7.00 26.95 -11.44
N SER A 36 6.44 28.09 -11.83
CA SER A 36 6.40 28.55 -13.22
C SER A 36 7.79 28.67 -13.88
N GLU A 37 8.81 28.95 -13.08
CA GLU A 37 10.21 29.05 -13.52
C GLU A 37 10.78 27.75 -14.08
N HIS A 38 10.24 26.60 -13.68
CA HIS A 38 10.66 25.27 -14.15
C HIS A 38 9.75 24.66 -15.22
N ALA A 39 8.55 25.24 -15.43
CA ALA A 39 7.51 24.63 -16.25
C ALA A 39 7.98 24.32 -17.69
N GLN A 40 8.58 25.31 -18.38
CA GLN A 40 9.05 25.12 -19.77
C GLN A 40 10.13 24.06 -19.90
N ALA A 41 11.03 23.96 -18.93
CA ALA A 41 12.09 22.95 -18.95
C ALA A 41 11.50 21.53 -18.76
N LEU A 42 10.54 21.38 -17.85
CA LEU A 42 9.86 20.12 -17.61
C LEU A 42 8.98 19.71 -18.80
N ASP A 43 8.24 20.62 -19.39
CA ASP A 43 7.43 20.33 -20.58
C ASP A 43 8.29 19.80 -21.74
N ARG A 44 9.45 20.43 -21.99
CA ARG A 44 10.39 19.96 -23.01
C ARG A 44 11.03 18.63 -22.66
N ALA A 45 11.33 18.39 -21.41
CA ALA A 45 11.89 17.11 -20.96
C ALA A 45 10.89 15.96 -21.12
N VAL A 46 9.62 16.21 -20.86
CA VAL A 46 8.54 15.24 -21.09
C VAL A 46 8.30 15.06 -22.59
N PHE A 47 7.98 16.13 -23.31
CA PHE A 47 7.73 16.08 -24.74
C PHE A 47 8.43 17.26 -25.47
N PRO A 48 9.25 16.98 -26.49
CA PRO A 48 9.52 15.67 -27.11
C PRO A 48 10.70 14.90 -26.48
N GLY A 49 11.19 15.27 -25.29
CA GLY A 49 12.41 14.73 -24.73
C GLY A 49 12.35 13.21 -24.46
N LEU A 50 11.44 12.76 -23.62
CA LEU A 50 11.36 11.37 -23.18
C LEU A 50 10.11 10.63 -23.68
N GLN A 51 9.03 11.35 -24.01
CA GLN A 51 7.74 10.79 -24.38
C GLN A 51 7.29 11.29 -25.75
N GLY A 52 6.26 10.64 -26.32
CA GLY A 52 5.62 10.97 -27.58
C GLY A 52 4.13 11.26 -27.40
N GLY A 53 3.29 10.80 -28.34
CA GLY A 53 1.86 11.03 -28.30
C GLY A 53 1.21 10.49 -27.03
N PRO A 54 0.34 11.28 -26.37
CA PRO A 54 -0.33 10.89 -25.14
C PRO A 54 -1.46 9.88 -25.38
N HIS A 55 -1.82 9.15 -24.34
CA HIS A 55 -3.02 8.33 -24.30
C HIS A 55 -4.18 9.15 -23.73
N ASP A 56 -5.01 9.72 -24.60
CA ASP A 56 -6.06 10.68 -24.21
C ASP A 56 -7.10 10.05 -23.25
N HIS A 57 -7.44 8.76 -23.45
CA HIS A 57 -8.32 8.03 -22.52
C HIS A 57 -7.71 7.93 -21.12
N THR A 58 -6.39 7.77 -21.01
CA THR A 58 -5.66 7.78 -19.72
C THR A 58 -5.71 9.16 -19.08
N ILE A 59 -5.50 10.22 -19.87
CA ILE A 59 -5.59 11.61 -19.38
C ILE A 59 -6.99 11.92 -18.88
N ALA A 60 -8.03 11.51 -19.61
CA ALA A 60 -9.42 11.64 -19.17
C ALA A 60 -9.68 10.92 -17.83
N GLY A 61 -9.16 9.69 -17.69
CA GLY A 61 -9.24 8.95 -16.42
C GLY A 61 -8.49 9.62 -15.27
N ILE A 62 -7.34 10.24 -15.53
CA ILE A 62 -6.60 11.03 -14.53
C ILE A 62 -7.44 12.25 -14.09
N ALA A 63 -8.09 12.94 -15.04
CA ALA A 63 -8.93 14.09 -14.74
C ALA A 63 -10.10 13.68 -13.81
N VAL A 64 -10.75 12.54 -14.06
CA VAL A 64 -11.80 11.99 -13.18
C VAL A 64 -11.24 11.69 -11.79
N ALA A 65 -10.10 11.00 -11.71
CA ALA A 65 -9.47 10.67 -10.41
C ALA A 65 -9.11 11.93 -9.60
N LEU A 66 -8.63 12.98 -10.25
CA LEU A 66 -8.33 14.26 -9.60
C LEU A 66 -9.60 14.99 -9.16
N HIS A 67 -10.66 14.92 -9.96
CA HIS A 67 -11.96 15.46 -9.57
C HIS A 67 -12.51 14.76 -8.32
N GLU A 68 -12.45 13.44 -8.26
CA GLU A 68 -12.82 12.67 -7.06
C GLU A 68 -11.93 13.02 -5.86
N ALA A 69 -10.62 13.16 -6.08
CA ALA A 69 -9.67 13.53 -5.02
C ALA A 69 -9.89 14.96 -4.47
N ALA A 70 -10.56 15.83 -5.22
CA ALA A 70 -10.95 17.16 -4.77
C ALA A 70 -12.22 17.16 -3.89
N GLN A 71 -12.97 16.07 -3.84
CA GLN A 71 -14.20 15.96 -3.05
C GLN A 71 -13.91 15.71 -1.55
N PRO A 72 -14.81 16.13 -0.64
CA PRO A 72 -14.66 15.90 0.80
C PRO A 72 -14.42 14.44 1.17
N GLY A 73 -15.13 13.50 0.54
CA GLY A 73 -15.00 12.06 0.82
C GLY A 73 -13.59 11.49 0.59
N PHE A 74 -12.77 12.14 -0.23
CA PHE A 74 -11.36 11.74 -0.37
C PHE A 74 -10.52 12.06 0.87
N ARG A 75 -10.88 13.11 1.62
CA ARG A 75 -10.23 13.43 2.91
C ARG A 75 -10.54 12.38 3.95
N ASP A 76 -11.80 11.95 4.01
CA ASP A 76 -12.25 10.89 4.92
C ASP A 76 -11.56 9.56 4.59
N TYR A 77 -11.47 9.22 3.30
CA TYR A 77 -10.73 8.06 2.82
C TYR A 77 -9.24 8.13 3.21
N ALA A 78 -8.59 9.27 3.03
CA ALA A 78 -7.18 9.44 3.40
C ALA A 78 -6.96 9.33 4.91
N ALA A 79 -7.87 9.88 5.73
CA ALA A 79 -7.84 9.75 7.18
C ALA A 79 -8.01 8.30 7.62
N GLN A 80 -8.96 7.57 7.00
CA GLN A 80 -9.20 6.16 7.30
C GLN A 80 -8.00 5.29 6.92
N ILE A 81 -7.29 5.57 5.81
CA ILE A 81 -6.05 4.85 5.45
C ILE A 81 -5.03 4.93 6.57
N VAL A 82 -4.80 6.14 7.11
CA VAL A 82 -3.81 6.35 8.18
C VAL A 82 -4.28 5.71 9.48
N ALA A 83 -5.57 5.81 9.82
CA ALA A 83 -6.14 5.16 10.99
C ALA A 83 -5.99 3.63 10.93
N ASN A 84 -6.31 3.03 9.79
CA ASN A 84 -6.14 1.61 9.54
C ASN A 84 -4.65 1.18 9.64
N ALA A 85 -3.74 1.96 9.06
CA ALA A 85 -2.32 1.66 9.12
C ALA A 85 -1.78 1.72 10.56
N LYS A 86 -2.19 2.72 11.35
CA LYS A 86 -1.84 2.82 12.76
C LYS A 86 -2.39 1.66 13.58
N ARG A 87 -3.66 1.27 13.34
CA ARG A 87 -4.25 0.13 14.06
C ARG A 87 -3.53 -1.18 13.72
N LEU A 88 -3.27 -1.43 12.43
CA LEU A 88 -2.52 -2.60 12.01
C LEU A 88 -1.10 -2.63 12.59
N ALA A 89 -0.41 -1.47 12.59
CA ALA A 89 0.91 -1.33 13.22
C ALA A 89 0.87 -1.69 14.71
N GLN A 90 -0.11 -1.17 15.44
CA GLN A 90 -0.30 -1.47 16.86
C GLN A 90 -0.52 -2.97 17.09
N VAL A 91 -1.43 -3.60 16.35
CA VAL A 91 -1.72 -5.04 16.47
C VAL A 91 -0.48 -5.88 16.21
N LEU A 92 0.31 -5.53 15.19
CA LEU A 92 1.54 -6.25 14.87
C LEU A 92 2.62 -6.05 15.95
N ALA A 93 2.76 -4.84 16.49
CA ALA A 93 3.68 -4.57 17.60
C ALA A 93 3.30 -5.35 18.85
N GLU A 94 2.01 -5.40 19.23
CA GLU A 94 1.49 -6.20 20.34
C GLU A 94 1.76 -7.69 20.16
N ARG A 95 1.91 -8.16 18.93
CA ARG A 95 2.27 -9.53 18.56
C ARG A 95 3.77 -9.75 18.40
N GLY A 96 4.59 -8.76 18.77
CA GLY A 96 6.05 -8.86 18.80
C GLY A 96 6.70 -8.77 17.42
N PHE A 97 6.11 -8.03 16.47
CA PHE A 97 6.77 -7.67 15.24
C PHE A 97 7.58 -6.39 15.39
N ASP A 98 8.77 -6.37 14.80
CA ASP A 98 9.62 -5.20 14.75
C ASP A 98 9.24 -4.30 13.57
N LEU A 99 8.53 -3.22 13.87
CA LEU A 99 8.17 -2.21 12.89
C LEU A 99 9.32 -1.22 12.71
N VAL A 100 9.80 -1.06 11.49
CA VAL A 100 10.80 -0.03 11.18
C VAL A 100 10.24 1.34 11.58
N SER A 101 11.03 2.15 12.29
CA SER A 101 10.63 3.41 12.93
C SER A 101 9.57 3.29 14.05
N GLY A 102 9.29 2.10 14.57
CA GLY A 102 8.36 1.86 15.67
C GLY A 102 6.88 1.98 15.30
N GLY A 103 6.55 2.11 14.01
CA GLY A 103 5.16 2.25 13.55
C GLY A 103 5.03 2.92 12.20
N THR A 104 3.95 3.71 12.01
CA THR A 104 3.73 4.46 10.77
C THR A 104 2.92 5.74 10.98
N ASP A 105 3.26 6.79 10.24
CA ASP A 105 2.50 8.04 10.13
C ASP A 105 1.76 8.16 8.80
N ASN A 106 1.84 7.13 7.94
CA ASN A 106 1.22 7.12 6.62
C ASN A 106 0.47 5.82 6.36
N HIS A 107 0.49 5.32 5.14
CA HIS A 107 -0.24 4.13 4.70
C HIS A 107 0.62 2.86 4.63
N LEU A 108 1.94 2.97 4.81
CA LEU A 108 2.88 1.87 4.64
C LEU A 108 3.45 1.41 5.98
N LEU A 109 3.62 0.10 6.11
CA LEU A 109 4.36 -0.55 7.18
C LEU A 109 5.54 -1.30 6.56
N LEU A 110 6.73 -1.12 7.13
CA LEU A 110 7.90 -1.93 6.87
C LEU A 110 8.22 -2.71 8.15
N ILE A 111 8.30 -4.01 8.03
CA ILE A 111 8.42 -4.93 9.16
C ILE A 111 9.69 -5.73 9.00
N ASP A 112 10.54 -5.73 10.02
CA ASP A 112 11.69 -6.62 10.11
C ASP A 112 11.25 -7.96 10.72
N LEU A 113 11.48 -9.06 10.02
CA LEU A 113 11.13 -10.41 10.46
C LEU A 113 12.28 -11.16 11.15
N THR A 114 13.41 -10.49 11.38
CA THR A 114 14.60 -11.11 11.99
C THR A 114 14.25 -11.69 13.36
N SER A 115 13.52 -10.98 14.21
CA SER A 115 13.07 -11.45 15.52
C SER A 115 12.09 -12.62 15.45
N LYS A 116 11.32 -12.73 14.36
CA LYS A 116 10.43 -13.89 14.12
C LYS A 116 11.20 -15.12 13.63
N GLY A 117 12.44 -14.95 13.16
CA GLY A 117 13.27 -16.02 12.63
C GLY A 117 12.79 -16.54 11.27
N VAL A 118 12.18 -15.66 10.47
CA VAL A 118 11.69 -15.96 9.11
C VAL A 118 12.29 -14.93 8.16
N GLU A 119 12.64 -15.36 6.95
CA GLU A 119 13.13 -14.47 5.90
C GLU A 119 11.96 -13.79 5.17
N GLY A 120 12.18 -12.59 4.66
CA GLY A 120 11.12 -11.80 4.03
C GLY A 120 10.49 -12.47 2.81
N LYS A 121 11.30 -13.12 1.95
CA LYS A 121 10.77 -13.78 0.76
C LYS A 121 9.88 -14.99 1.07
N PRO A 122 10.29 -15.97 1.89
CA PRO A 122 9.40 -17.05 2.31
C PRO A 122 8.14 -16.55 3.01
N ALA A 123 8.26 -15.54 3.88
CA ALA A 123 7.11 -14.95 4.56
C ALA A 123 6.12 -14.33 3.56
N ALA A 124 6.59 -13.51 2.62
CA ALA A 124 5.72 -12.90 1.61
C ALA A 124 5.04 -13.95 0.73
N GLN A 125 5.74 -15.02 0.35
CA GLN A 125 5.16 -16.11 -0.45
C GLN A 125 4.11 -16.91 0.32
N GLY A 126 4.35 -17.19 1.61
CA GLY A 126 3.37 -17.88 2.45
C GLY A 126 2.14 -17.03 2.75
N LEU A 127 2.34 -15.75 3.00
CA LEU A 127 1.22 -14.81 3.18
C LEU A 127 0.41 -14.63 1.89
N ASP A 128 1.05 -14.61 0.71
CA ASP A 128 0.37 -14.56 -0.58
C ASP A 128 -0.51 -15.81 -0.80
N ARG A 129 -0.01 -17.01 -0.47
CA ARG A 129 -0.81 -18.24 -0.45
C ARG A 129 -2.02 -18.14 0.49
N ALA A 130 -1.85 -17.49 1.63
CA ALA A 130 -2.93 -17.23 2.57
C ALA A 130 -3.87 -16.07 2.15
N GLY A 131 -3.72 -15.52 0.93
CA GLY A 131 -4.53 -14.42 0.43
C GLY A 131 -4.14 -13.03 0.96
N LEU A 132 -3.04 -12.93 1.70
CA LEU A 132 -2.52 -11.69 2.29
C LEU A 132 -1.35 -11.17 1.47
N VAL A 133 -1.65 -10.40 0.41
CA VAL A 133 -0.64 -9.92 -0.54
C VAL A 133 0.27 -8.89 0.09
N THR A 134 1.54 -9.25 0.20
CA THR A 134 2.63 -8.38 0.67
C THR A 134 3.79 -8.45 -0.30
N ASN A 135 4.83 -7.64 -0.10
CA ASN A 135 6.09 -7.85 -0.81
C ASN A 135 7.27 -7.95 0.18
N TYR A 136 8.21 -8.84 -0.11
CA TYR A 136 9.48 -8.84 0.60
C TYR A 136 10.26 -7.56 0.29
N ASN A 137 10.93 -6.99 1.30
CA ASN A 137 11.58 -5.69 1.22
C ASN A 137 12.80 -5.63 2.14
N THR A 138 13.87 -5.00 1.67
CA THR A 138 15.01 -4.72 2.55
C THR A 138 14.61 -3.77 3.66
N VAL A 139 15.18 -3.99 4.83
CA VAL A 139 15.11 -3.07 5.97
C VAL A 139 16.36 -2.20 6.02
N PRO A 140 16.37 -1.08 6.75
CA PRO A 140 17.59 -0.29 6.95
C PRO A 140 18.74 -1.15 7.47
N TYR A 141 19.92 -1.03 6.83
CA TYR A 141 21.11 -1.83 7.17
C TYR A 141 20.90 -3.34 7.10
N ASP A 142 20.01 -3.81 6.23
CA ASP A 142 19.70 -5.24 6.07
C ASP A 142 20.96 -6.06 5.78
N PRO A 143 21.29 -7.06 6.61
CA PRO A 143 22.47 -7.92 6.36
C PRO A 143 22.24 -8.91 5.21
N ARG A 144 21.01 -9.03 4.71
CA ARG A 144 20.62 -9.97 3.65
C ARG A 144 20.66 -9.30 2.28
N ARG A 145 20.69 -10.15 1.26
CA ARG A 145 20.65 -9.67 -0.15
C ARG A 145 19.24 -9.23 -0.56
N PRO A 146 19.10 -8.23 -1.46
CA PRO A 146 17.79 -7.66 -1.84
C PRO A 146 16.75 -8.65 -2.39
N PHE A 147 17.19 -9.77 -2.98
CA PHE A 147 16.27 -10.80 -3.49
C PHE A 147 15.81 -11.83 -2.46
N ASN A 148 16.35 -11.76 -1.24
CA ASN A 148 15.87 -12.50 -0.07
C ASN A 148 16.13 -11.69 1.20
N PRO A 149 15.45 -10.53 1.36
CA PRO A 149 15.68 -9.58 2.44
C PRO A 149 15.10 -10.06 3.77
N SER A 150 15.37 -9.29 4.83
CA SER A 150 14.87 -9.58 6.17
C SER A 150 13.42 -9.14 6.40
N GLY A 151 12.88 -8.25 5.57
CA GLY A 151 11.60 -7.63 5.84
C GLY A 151 10.50 -7.91 4.82
N ILE A 152 9.28 -7.54 5.24
CA ILE A 152 8.10 -7.42 4.38
C ILE A 152 7.53 -6.01 4.46
N ARG A 153 6.89 -5.59 3.36
CA ARG A 153 6.18 -4.31 3.29
C ARG A 153 4.73 -4.55 2.93
N LEU A 154 3.85 -3.81 3.59
CA LEU A 154 2.42 -3.84 3.34
C LEU A 154 1.81 -2.45 3.57
N GLY A 155 0.55 -2.29 3.20
CA GLY A 155 -0.15 -1.01 3.34
C GLY A 155 -1.65 -1.15 3.27
N THR A 156 -2.36 -0.11 3.68
CA THR A 156 -3.81 -0.13 3.90
C THR A 156 -4.70 0.53 2.83
N PRO A 157 -4.19 1.18 1.76
CA PRO A 157 -5.08 1.85 0.79
C PRO A 157 -6.08 0.93 0.11
N SER A 158 -5.68 -0.29 -0.28
CA SER A 158 -6.53 -1.24 -0.98
C SER A 158 -7.69 -1.72 -0.11
N VAL A 159 -7.40 -2.18 1.10
CA VAL A 159 -8.42 -2.64 2.06
C VAL A 159 -9.34 -1.49 2.50
N THR A 160 -8.80 -0.28 2.67
CA THR A 160 -9.60 0.91 2.97
C THR A 160 -10.53 1.29 1.80
N SER A 161 -10.08 1.17 0.55
CA SER A 161 -10.93 1.40 -0.64
C SER A 161 -12.10 0.42 -0.71
N ARG A 162 -11.95 -0.77 -0.14
CA ARG A 162 -13.00 -1.79 -0.04
C ARG A 162 -13.96 -1.56 1.14
N GLY A 163 -13.69 -0.57 1.99
CA GLY A 163 -14.53 -0.21 3.14
C GLY A 163 -14.13 -0.87 4.45
N MET A 164 -12.99 -1.56 4.50
CA MET A 164 -12.48 -2.15 5.75
C MET A 164 -12.01 -1.06 6.71
N GLY A 165 -12.29 -1.26 7.99
CA GLY A 165 -11.97 -0.36 9.09
C GLY A 165 -10.99 -0.97 10.10
N PRO A 166 -10.85 -0.34 11.29
CA PRO A 166 -9.92 -0.80 12.33
C PRO A 166 -10.21 -2.22 12.85
N GLY A 167 -11.46 -2.68 12.84
CA GLY A 167 -11.83 -4.03 13.25
C GLY A 167 -11.22 -5.09 12.35
N GLU A 168 -11.27 -4.89 11.03
CA GLU A 168 -10.66 -5.79 10.05
C GLU A 168 -9.13 -5.77 10.15
N MET A 169 -8.53 -4.63 10.57
CA MET A 169 -7.07 -4.56 10.80
C MET A 169 -6.62 -5.48 11.95
N GLU A 170 -7.47 -5.73 12.93
CA GLU A 170 -7.19 -6.69 14.01
C GLU A 170 -7.15 -8.13 13.47
N LEU A 171 -8.12 -8.49 12.63
CA LEU A 171 -8.14 -9.80 11.98
C LEU A 171 -6.93 -9.98 11.07
N ILE A 172 -6.66 -9.00 10.21
CA ILE A 172 -5.52 -9.04 9.28
C ILE A 172 -4.20 -9.16 10.05
N GLY A 173 -4.02 -8.38 11.12
CA GLY A 173 -2.81 -8.46 11.95
C GLY A 173 -2.63 -9.82 12.62
N ARG A 174 -3.71 -10.46 13.06
CA ARG A 174 -3.71 -11.83 13.58
C ARG A 174 -3.31 -12.84 12.51
N TRP A 175 -3.93 -12.78 11.33
CA TRP A 175 -3.62 -13.69 10.23
C TRP A 175 -2.17 -13.53 9.71
N ILE A 176 -1.63 -12.29 9.72
CA ILE A 176 -0.22 -12.08 9.39
C ILE A 176 0.68 -12.80 10.39
N ASP A 177 0.40 -12.69 11.69
CA ASP A 177 1.20 -13.37 12.72
C ASP A 177 1.10 -14.90 12.59
N GLU A 178 -0.12 -15.43 12.51
CA GLU A 178 -0.35 -16.87 12.33
C GLU A 178 0.32 -17.37 11.03
N GLY A 179 0.20 -16.62 9.93
CA GLY A 179 0.79 -16.96 8.64
C GLY A 179 2.33 -16.98 8.67
N VAL A 180 2.95 -15.99 9.30
CA VAL A 180 4.42 -15.96 9.47
C VAL A 180 4.90 -17.14 10.32
N GLN A 181 4.16 -17.48 11.39
CA GLN A 181 4.49 -18.65 12.21
C GLN A 181 4.28 -19.97 11.47
N ALA A 182 3.21 -20.07 10.67
CA ALA A 182 2.95 -21.22 9.81
C ALA A 182 4.07 -21.43 8.77
N VAL A 183 4.57 -20.35 8.15
CA VAL A 183 5.74 -20.43 7.25
C VAL A 183 6.95 -20.99 7.98
N LYS A 184 7.24 -20.50 9.18
CA LYS A 184 8.36 -21.00 10.01
C LYS A 184 8.22 -22.48 10.34
N ALA A 185 7.01 -22.91 10.68
CA ALA A 185 6.69 -24.30 11.02
C ALA A 185 6.49 -25.21 9.81
N ARG A 186 6.41 -24.66 8.59
CA ARG A 186 5.99 -25.36 7.35
C ARG A 186 4.59 -25.96 7.46
N ASP A 187 3.70 -25.26 8.17
CA ASP A 187 2.30 -25.65 8.37
C ASP A 187 1.41 -25.11 7.26
N GLU A 188 1.30 -25.87 6.20
CA GLU A 188 0.47 -25.51 5.04
C GLU A 188 -1.04 -25.52 5.37
N ALA A 189 -1.49 -26.35 6.30
CA ALA A 189 -2.89 -26.44 6.69
C ALA A 189 -3.36 -25.14 7.35
N THR A 190 -2.53 -24.51 8.17
CA THR A 190 -2.83 -23.19 8.74
C THR A 190 -2.89 -22.10 7.64
N LEU A 191 -2.01 -22.13 6.64
CA LEU A 191 -2.08 -21.17 5.52
C LEU A 191 -3.37 -21.33 4.71
N ASP A 192 -3.79 -22.56 4.44
CA ASP A 192 -5.03 -22.86 3.69
C ASP A 192 -6.27 -22.44 4.49
N ARG A 193 -6.28 -22.63 5.81
CA ARG A 193 -7.35 -22.13 6.69
C ARG A 193 -7.43 -20.60 6.63
N ILE A 194 -6.31 -19.91 6.77
CA ILE A 194 -6.26 -18.44 6.68
C ILE A 194 -6.77 -17.98 5.32
N ALA A 195 -6.39 -18.64 4.22
CA ALA A 195 -6.86 -18.31 2.89
C ALA A 195 -8.40 -18.39 2.78
N ALA A 196 -9.01 -19.41 3.38
CA ALA A 196 -10.47 -19.53 3.41
C ALA A 196 -11.14 -18.39 4.21
N GLU A 197 -10.60 -18.07 5.39
CA GLU A 197 -11.10 -16.98 6.23
C GLU A 197 -10.95 -15.60 5.53
N VAL A 198 -9.81 -15.37 4.85
CA VAL A 198 -9.56 -14.15 4.07
C VAL A 198 -10.53 -14.05 2.91
N ALA A 199 -10.78 -15.16 2.19
CA ALA A 199 -11.74 -15.18 1.08
C ALA A 199 -13.15 -14.85 1.58
N GLU A 200 -13.58 -15.42 2.70
CA GLU A 200 -14.88 -15.13 3.31
C GLU A 200 -15.01 -13.64 3.69
N LEU A 201 -14.01 -13.07 4.36
CA LEU A 201 -14.00 -11.64 4.68
C LEU A 201 -14.05 -10.80 3.40
N ALA A 202 -13.29 -11.16 2.38
CA ALA A 202 -13.20 -10.42 1.14
C ALA A 202 -14.52 -10.32 0.39
N THR A 203 -15.43 -11.30 0.53
CA THR A 203 -16.78 -11.26 -0.07
C THR A 203 -17.66 -10.21 0.61
N GLN A 204 -17.44 -9.89 1.89
CA GLN A 204 -18.19 -8.86 2.61
C GLN A 204 -17.73 -7.43 2.23
N PHE A 205 -16.54 -7.32 1.65
CA PHE A 205 -15.92 -6.06 1.25
C PHE A 205 -15.49 -6.13 -0.23
N PRO A 206 -16.42 -6.09 -1.18
CA PRO A 206 -16.09 -6.20 -2.61
C PRO A 206 -15.22 -5.04 -3.09
N ALA A 207 -14.43 -5.26 -4.12
CA ALA A 207 -13.65 -4.19 -4.73
C ALA A 207 -14.60 -3.18 -5.39
N PRO A 208 -14.37 -1.85 -5.22
CA PRO A 208 -15.21 -0.84 -5.85
C PRO A 208 -15.36 -1.03 -7.35
N GLY A 209 -16.59 -0.95 -7.85
CA GLY A 209 -16.89 -1.08 -9.28
C GLY A 209 -16.95 -2.52 -9.81
N ILE A 210 -16.74 -3.53 -8.95
CA ILE A 210 -16.92 -4.95 -9.31
C ILE A 210 -18.20 -5.45 -8.61
N PRO A 211 -19.29 -5.72 -9.35
CA PRO A 211 -20.49 -6.30 -8.76
C PRO A 211 -20.21 -7.72 -8.24
N LEU A 212 -20.75 -8.04 -7.06
CA LEU A 212 -20.63 -9.40 -6.47
C LEU A 212 -21.21 -10.50 -7.40
N ASP A 213 -22.21 -10.15 -8.17
CA ASP A 213 -22.90 -11.07 -9.12
C ASP A 213 -22.01 -11.43 -10.31
N SER A 214 -20.82 -10.82 -10.44
CA SER A 214 -19.84 -11.07 -11.52
C SER A 214 -18.66 -11.96 -11.07
N LEU A 215 -18.65 -12.40 -9.82
CA LEU A 215 -17.64 -13.29 -9.23
C LEU A 215 -18.25 -14.69 -9.00
#